data_67885baef2e65768097b5f856c3aecbf
#
_entry.id   67885baef2e65768097b5f856c3aecbf
#
_cell.length_a   1.000
_cell.length_b   1.000
_cell.length_c   1.000
_cell.angle_alpha   90.00
_cell.angle_beta   90.00
_cell.angle_gamma   90.00
#
_symmetry.space_group_name_H-M   'P 1'
#
loop_
_entity.id
_entity.type
_entity.pdbx_description
1 polymer ?
#
loop_
_entity_poly.entity_id
_entity_poly.type
_entity_poly.pdbx_seq_one_letter_code
_entity_poly.pdbx_strand_id
1 'polypeptide(L)'
;MMKIEKSSQPKENRPYGLWPSPISPELISQAIRLQDLQWAGTGSTLVWSESHSGKGRLLAKPDGEAPYTLSGTLNVKAGIGYGGGEFSAGENCVIFAEKDGRLYRRSYGAGKPMPITPAFGCSAAPALSPDGKWVLFVHTYEDQDVLGFVDAVGNLWPEKLVSGADFYMQPVWSPKGKAIAWVEWDHPNMPWDGTRL
;
A
#
# COMPACT_ATOMS: atom_id res chain seq x y z
N MET A 1 -12.13 15.78 27.97
CA MET A 1 -11.66 17.02 27.33
C MET A 1 -10.34 17.42 27.98
N MET A 2 -9.23 17.06 27.34
CA MET A 2 -7.88 17.28 27.90
C MET A 2 -7.50 18.75 27.67
N LYS A 3 -7.33 19.53 28.76
CA LYS A 3 -6.83 20.90 28.68
C LYS A 3 -5.33 20.85 28.36
N ILE A 4 -4.94 21.33 27.19
CA ILE A 4 -3.54 21.61 26.86
C ILE A 4 -3.16 22.89 27.61
N GLU A 5 -2.42 22.77 28.72
CA GLU A 5 -1.79 23.93 29.35
C GLU A 5 -0.68 24.46 28.41
N LYS A 6 -0.88 25.67 27.90
CA LYS A 6 0.16 26.39 27.21
C LYS A 6 1.25 26.78 28.20
N SER A 7 2.38 26.07 28.19
CA SER A 7 3.60 26.47 28.87
C SER A 7 4.04 27.84 28.33
N SER A 8 3.92 28.88 29.15
CA SER A 8 4.43 30.22 28.86
C SER A 8 5.92 30.32 29.15
N GLN A 9 6.75 29.64 28.39
CA GLN A 9 8.17 29.92 28.42
C GLN A 9 8.44 31.29 27.77
N PRO A 10 9.30 32.14 28.34
CA PRO A 10 9.63 33.44 27.75
C PRO A 10 10.28 33.23 26.39
N LYS A 11 9.83 34.02 25.39
CA LYS A 11 10.39 34.00 24.05
C LYS A 11 11.82 34.54 24.11
N GLU A 12 12.77 33.69 23.73
CA GLU A 12 14.20 34.05 23.64
C GLU A 12 14.53 34.42 22.19
N ASN A 13 15.14 35.60 21.99
CA ASN A 13 15.66 36.02 20.67
C ASN A 13 17.08 35.48 20.50
N ARG A 14 17.29 34.72 19.43
CA ARG A 14 18.62 34.23 19.04
C ARG A 14 18.90 34.53 17.58
N PRO A 15 20.16 34.68 17.18
CA PRO A 15 20.54 34.80 15.78
C PRO A 15 20.07 33.57 14.97
N TYR A 16 19.84 33.80 13.67
CA TYR A 16 19.43 32.74 12.76
C TYR A 16 20.40 31.55 12.79
N GLY A 17 19.85 30.35 12.82
CA GLY A 17 20.63 29.10 12.85
C GLY A 17 21.20 28.68 14.21
N LEU A 18 21.07 29.53 15.24
CA LEU A 18 21.57 29.21 16.60
C LEU A 18 20.49 28.77 17.59
N TRP A 19 19.28 28.55 17.13
CA TRP A 19 18.22 27.98 17.97
C TRP A 19 18.44 26.49 18.19
N PRO A 20 18.39 26.01 19.43
CA PRO A 20 18.33 24.57 19.69
C PRO A 20 17.03 24.04 19.11
N SER A 21 17.12 23.13 18.13
CA SER A 21 15.96 22.43 17.58
C SER A 21 15.62 21.24 18.47
N PRO A 22 14.33 21.03 18.84
CA PRO A 22 13.89 19.77 19.44
C PRO A 22 13.91 18.62 18.41
N ILE A 23 14.09 18.93 17.11
CA ILE A 23 14.16 17.96 16.02
C ILE A 23 15.63 17.75 15.69
N SER A 24 16.19 16.60 16.07
CA SER A 24 17.55 16.20 15.69
C SER A 24 17.55 15.30 14.46
N PRO A 25 18.69 15.17 13.75
CA PRO A 25 18.83 14.21 12.64
C PRO A 25 18.48 12.78 13.08
N GLU A 26 18.84 12.40 14.32
CA GLU A 26 18.54 11.08 14.90
C GLU A 26 17.03 10.87 15.06
N LEU A 27 16.31 11.89 15.55
CA LEU A 27 14.86 11.85 15.71
C LEU A 27 14.17 11.69 14.35
N ILE A 28 14.63 12.42 13.32
CA ILE A 28 14.12 12.30 11.96
C ILE A 28 14.40 10.90 11.38
N SER A 29 15.60 10.36 11.62
CA SER A 29 15.98 9.04 11.12
C SER A 29 15.19 7.90 11.75
N GLN A 30 14.64 8.10 12.95
CA GLN A 30 13.81 7.14 13.68
C GLN A 30 12.31 7.29 13.36
N ALA A 31 11.91 8.29 12.58
CA ALA A 31 10.52 8.52 12.26
C ALA A 31 9.90 7.34 11.50
N ILE A 32 8.78 6.85 12.00
CA ILE A 32 7.92 5.88 11.32
C ILE A 32 6.92 6.67 10.49
N ARG A 33 6.83 6.35 9.19
CA ARG A 33 5.81 6.89 8.31
C ARG A 33 4.68 5.89 8.17
N LEU A 34 3.50 6.22 8.64
CA LEU A 34 2.27 5.48 8.37
C LEU A 34 1.77 5.86 6.98
N GLN A 35 1.38 4.88 6.17
CA GLN A 35 1.01 5.09 4.76
C GLN A 35 -0.46 4.76 4.50
N ASP A 36 -0.88 3.52 4.74
CA ASP A 36 -2.24 3.07 4.46
C ASP A 36 -2.76 2.19 5.61
N LEU A 37 -4.09 2.13 5.75
CA LEU A 37 -4.79 1.50 6.84
C LEU A 37 -6.08 0.86 6.34
N GLN A 38 -6.28 -0.43 6.57
CA GLN A 38 -7.48 -1.16 6.17
C GLN A 38 -7.96 -2.08 7.28
N TRP A 39 -9.27 -2.28 7.36
CA TRP A 39 -9.85 -3.35 8.15
C TRP A 39 -9.87 -4.65 7.35
N ALA A 40 -9.41 -5.74 7.95
CA ALA A 40 -9.51 -7.06 7.37
C ALA A 40 -10.93 -7.61 7.56
N GLY A 41 -11.50 -8.15 6.47
CA GLY A 41 -12.73 -8.91 6.41
C GLY A 41 -13.87 -8.50 7.35
N THR A 42 -13.99 -9.19 8.47
CA THR A 42 -15.06 -8.97 9.46
C THR A 42 -14.89 -7.70 10.32
N GLY A 43 -13.82 -6.91 10.10
CA GLY A 43 -13.54 -5.70 10.87
C GLY A 43 -12.92 -5.93 12.24
N SER A 44 -12.46 -7.15 12.54
CA SER A 44 -11.82 -7.50 13.82
C SER A 44 -10.28 -7.39 13.79
N THR A 45 -9.68 -7.18 12.64
CA THR A 45 -8.22 -7.07 12.49
C THR A 45 -7.87 -5.81 11.72
N LEU A 46 -7.09 -4.95 12.33
CA LEU A 46 -6.53 -3.76 11.69
C LEU A 46 -5.25 -4.14 10.97
N VAL A 47 -5.11 -3.74 9.70
CA VAL A 47 -3.92 -3.93 8.88
C VAL A 47 -3.41 -2.57 8.45
N TRP A 48 -2.09 -2.33 8.55
CA TRP A 48 -1.50 -1.08 8.08
C TRP A 48 -0.11 -1.29 7.51
N SER A 49 0.27 -0.39 6.61
CA SER A 49 1.64 -0.28 6.13
C SER A 49 2.36 0.88 6.82
N GLU A 50 3.59 0.64 7.19
CA GLU A 50 4.50 1.64 7.75
C GLU A 50 5.87 1.52 7.10
N SER A 51 6.60 2.62 7.04
CA SER A 51 7.99 2.60 6.59
C SER A 51 8.92 3.29 7.57
N HIS A 52 10.10 2.71 7.71
CA HIS A 52 11.20 3.24 8.50
C HIS A 52 12.49 3.14 7.69
N SER A 53 13.21 4.26 7.53
CA SER A 53 14.47 4.31 6.78
C SER A 53 14.38 3.69 5.37
N GLY A 54 13.26 3.94 4.67
CA GLY A 54 13.03 3.44 3.30
C GLY A 54 12.65 1.96 3.20
N LYS A 55 12.46 1.26 4.33
CA LYS A 55 11.97 -0.11 4.38
C LYS A 55 10.51 -0.14 4.83
N GLY A 56 9.64 -0.60 3.94
CA GLY A 56 8.22 -0.80 4.22
C GLY A 56 7.95 -2.10 4.95
N ARG A 57 6.96 -2.08 5.84
CA ARG A 57 6.45 -3.25 6.59
C ARG A 57 4.94 -3.26 6.52
N LEU A 58 4.37 -4.45 6.57
CA LEU A 58 2.94 -4.65 6.75
C LEU A 58 2.68 -5.34 8.09
N LEU A 59 1.81 -4.75 8.87
CA LEU A 59 1.46 -5.22 10.20
C LEU A 59 -0.04 -5.52 10.29
N ALA A 60 -0.38 -6.44 11.17
CA ALA A 60 -1.77 -6.70 11.57
C ALA A 60 -1.91 -6.65 13.08
N LYS A 61 -3.05 -6.15 13.54
CA LYS A 61 -3.45 -6.15 14.94
C LYS A 61 -4.87 -6.69 15.05
N PRO A 62 -5.05 -7.98 15.39
CA PRO A 62 -6.35 -8.50 15.78
C PRO A 62 -6.87 -7.80 17.05
N ASP A 63 -8.17 -7.80 17.23
CA ASP A 63 -8.78 -7.24 18.43
C ASP A 63 -8.30 -8.01 19.69
N GLY A 64 -7.94 -7.27 20.72
CA GLY A 64 -7.42 -7.85 21.98
C GLY A 64 -6.01 -8.43 21.94
N GLU A 65 -5.35 -8.51 20.76
CA GLU A 65 -4.02 -9.10 20.60
C GLU A 65 -2.92 -8.03 20.34
N ALA A 66 -1.66 -8.44 20.48
CA ALA A 66 -0.52 -7.60 20.11
C ALA A 66 -0.33 -7.56 18.60
N PRO A 67 0.17 -6.43 18.02
CA PRO A 67 0.51 -6.35 16.62
C PRO A 67 1.60 -7.35 16.23
N TYR A 68 1.51 -7.87 15.00
CA TYR A 68 2.53 -8.73 14.41
C TYR A 68 2.78 -8.38 12.94
N THR A 69 3.95 -8.75 12.42
CA THR A 69 4.29 -8.49 11.01
C THR A 69 3.70 -9.52 10.07
N LEU A 70 3.07 -9.05 8.99
CA LEU A 70 2.58 -9.88 7.88
C LEU A 70 3.64 -10.02 6.79
N SER A 71 4.45 -9.00 6.56
CA SER A 71 5.47 -9.00 5.50
C SER A 71 6.74 -9.77 5.86
N GLY A 72 6.95 -10.12 7.14
CA GLY A 72 8.20 -10.76 7.57
C GLY A 72 9.42 -9.91 7.26
N THR A 73 10.34 -10.44 6.46
CA THR A 73 11.57 -9.74 6.02
C THR A 73 11.41 -8.98 4.71
N LEU A 74 10.30 -9.14 4.01
CA LEU A 74 10.02 -8.48 2.74
C LEU A 74 9.84 -6.97 2.92
N ASN A 75 10.21 -6.22 1.88
CA ASN A 75 10.11 -4.77 1.85
C ASN A 75 8.83 -4.35 1.10
N VAL A 76 7.78 -4.06 1.85
CA VAL A 76 6.49 -3.64 1.29
C VAL A 76 6.65 -2.30 0.59
N LYS A 77 6.51 -2.31 -0.73
CA LYS A 77 6.65 -1.12 -1.55
C LYS A 77 6.05 -1.37 -2.94
N ALA A 78 5.10 -0.53 -3.32
CA ALA A 78 4.63 -0.47 -4.69
C ALA A 78 5.70 0.16 -5.60
N GLY A 79 5.91 -0.42 -6.78
CA GLY A 79 6.95 -0.01 -7.74
C GLY A 79 6.49 0.99 -8.80
N ILE A 80 5.25 1.51 -8.72
CA ILE A 80 4.63 2.36 -9.74
C ILE A 80 4.37 3.74 -9.17
N GLY A 81 4.82 4.79 -9.87
CA GLY A 81 4.87 6.16 -9.36
C GLY A 81 3.52 6.76 -8.94
N TYR A 82 2.48 6.60 -9.74
CA TYR A 82 1.13 7.08 -9.45
C TYR A 82 0.16 5.97 -9.04
N GLY A 83 0.61 4.71 -9.08
CA GLY A 83 -0.24 3.53 -8.97
C GLY A 83 -0.99 3.37 -7.65
N GLY A 84 -0.57 4.07 -6.60
CA GLY A 84 -1.22 4.02 -5.29
C GLY A 84 -0.95 2.72 -4.54
N GLY A 85 -1.78 2.37 -3.65
CA GLY A 85 -1.84 1.30 -2.68
C GLY A 85 -0.78 0.20 -2.67
N GLU A 86 -0.26 -0.09 -1.49
CA GLU A 86 0.74 -1.14 -1.32
C GLU A 86 0.12 -2.49 -0.98
N PHE A 87 -1.14 -2.52 -0.51
CA PHE A 87 -1.79 -3.75 -0.09
C PHE A 87 -3.31 -3.71 -0.20
N SER A 88 -3.92 -4.88 -0.13
CA SER A 88 -5.36 -5.09 0.00
C SER A 88 -5.63 -6.13 1.08
N ALA A 89 -6.39 -5.75 2.11
CA ALA A 89 -6.78 -6.63 3.20
C ALA A 89 -8.10 -7.34 2.87
N GLY A 90 -8.07 -8.65 2.83
CA GLY A 90 -9.26 -9.50 2.66
C GLY A 90 -9.72 -10.15 3.97
N GLU A 91 -10.67 -11.07 3.90
CA GLU A 91 -11.21 -11.77 5.06
C GLU A 91 -10.17 -12.67 5.72
N ASN A 92 -9.43 -13.46 4.93
CA ASN A 92 -8.54 -14.50 5.43
C ASN A 92 -7.06 -14.26 5.09
N CYS A 93 -6.76 -13.24 4.29
CA CYS A 93 -5.41 -12.96 3.83
C CYS A 93 -5.27 -11.50 3.43
N VAL A 94 -4.03 -11.10 3.28
CA VAL A 94 -3.63 -9.83 2.67
C VAL A 94 -2.83 -10.11 1.41
N ILE A 95 -3.02 -9.26 0.40
CA ILE A 95 -2.17 -9.18 -0.78
C ILE A 95 -1.37 -7.89 -0.68
N PHE A 96 -0.07 -7.93 -0.95
CA PHE A 96 0.77 -6.75 -0.90
C PHE A 96 1.87 -6.76 -1.98
N ALA A 97 2.27 -5.56 -2.40
CA ALA A 97 3.38 -5.35 -3.31
C ALA A 97 4.71 -5.35 -2.55
N GLU A 98 5.72 -5.98 -3.11
CA GLU A 98 7.10 -6.02 -2.61
C GLU A 98 8.00 -5.26 -3.56
N LYS A 99 9.09 -4.75 -3.04
CA LYS A 99 10.10 -3.97 -3.80
C LYS A 99 10.68 -4.72 -5.01
N ASP A 100 10.60 -6.06 -5.01
CA ASP A 100 11.02 -6.91 -6.14
C ASP A 100 10.06 -6.85 -7.35
N GLY A 101 8.96 -6.10 -7.24
CA GLY A 101 7.95 -5.92 -8.28
C GLY A 101 6.80 -6.91 -8.22
N ARG A 102 6.86 -7.92 -7.34
CA ARG A 102 5.84 -8.95 -7.22
C ARG A 102 4.73 -8.57 -6.26
N LEU A 103 3.59 -9.23 -6.44
CA LEU A 103 2.56 -9.34 -5.41
C LEU A 103 2.76 -10.61 -4.60
N TYR A 104 2.57 -10.47 -3.30
CA TYR A 104 2.64 -11.55 -2.33
C TYR A 104 1.32 -11.70 -1.61
N ARG A 105 0.95 -12.97 -1.32
CA ARG A 105 -0.17 -13.34 -0.48
C ARG A 105 0.33 -13.82 0.88
N ARG A 106 -0.34 -13.39 1.95
CA ARG A 106 -0.10 -13.84 3.31
C ARG A 106 -1.43 -14.08 4.03
N SER A 107 -1.67 -15.30 4.49
CA SER A 107 -2.82 -15.59 5.37
C SER A 107 -2.58 -15.00 6.76
N TYR A 108 -3.64 -14.57 7.44
CA TYR A 108 -3.52 -14.15 8.84
C TYR A 108 -3.13 -15.34 9.72
N GLY A 109 -2.47 -15.09 10.83
CA GLY A 109 -1.92 -16.12 11.70
C GLY A 109 -0.58 -16.69 11.21
N ALA A 110 -0.41 -18.00 11.23
CA ALA A 110 0.85 -18.67 10.88
C ALA A 110 1.09 -18.76 9.35
N GLY A 111 2.36 -18.88 8.94
CA GLY A 111 2.77 -19.06 7.55
C GLY A 111 3.78 -18.01 7.08
N LYS A 112 4.20 -18.10 5.83
CA LYS A 112 5.12 -17.15 5.18
C LYS A 112 4.41 -16.46 4.01
N PRO A 113 4.80 -15.23 3.63
CA PRO A 113 4.37 -14.65 2.38
C PRO A 113 4.78 -15.53 1.19
N MET A 114 3.86 -15.70 0.24
CA MET A 114 4.07 -16.47 -0.99
C MET A 114 3.83 -15.55 -2.19
N PRO A 115 4.73 -15.52 -3.20
CA PRO A 115 4.51 -14.73 -4.39
C PRO A 115 3.33 -15.30 -5.20
N ILE A 116 2.48 -14.42 -5.72
CA ILE A 116 1.35 -14.78 -6.59
C ILE A 116 1.52 -14.26 -8.02
N THR A 117 2.56 -13.45 -8.26
CA THR A 117 2.95 -12.99 -9.61
C THR A 117 4.40 -13.36 -9.89
N PRO A 118 4.81 -13.49 -11.17
CA PRO A 118 6.20 -13.73 -11.56
C PRO A 118 7.07 -12.49 -11.29
N ALA A 119 8.40 -12.69 -11.28
CA ALA A 119 9.38 -11.60 -11.20
C ALA A 119 9.52 -10.93 -12.58
N PHE A 120 8.53 -10.13 -12.98
CA PHE A 120 8.45 -9.49 -14.27
C PHE A 120 7.76 -8.15 -14.12
N GLY A 121 8.43 -7.05 -14.52
CA GLY A 121 7.94 -5.70 -14.29
C GLY A 121 7.73 -5.36 -12.80
N CYS A 122 6.85 -4.39 -12.56
CA CYS A 122 6.46 -3.96 -11.22
C CYS A 122 4.94 -3.97 -11.06
N SER A 123 4.47 -4.29 -9.87
CA SER A 123 3.05 -4.33 -9.54
C SER A 123 2.71 -3.36 -8.42
N ALA A 124 1.52 -2.78 -8.45
CA ALA A 124 0.99 -1.86 -7.45
C ALA A 124 -0.53 -1.96 -7.33
N ALA A 125 -1.08 -1.30 -6.33
CA ALA A 125 -2.52 -1.16 -6.10
C ALA A 125 -3.29 -2.49 -6.17
N PRO A 126 -2.87 -3.55 -5.46
CA PRO A 126 -3.63 -4.80 -5.46
C PRO A 126 -5.02 -4.57 -4.89
N ALA A 127 -6.04 -5.17 -5.51
CA ALA A 127 -7.41 -5.16 -5.04
C ALA A 127 -7.96 -6.59 -5.05
N LEU A 128 -8.09 -7.17 -3.87
CA LEU A 128 -8.63 -8.52 -3.70
C LEU A 128 -10.15 -8.51 -3.93
N SER A 129 -10.65 -9.47 -4.69
CA SER A 129 -12.09 -9.60 -4.93
C SER A 129 -12.85 -9.93 -3.63
N PRO A 130 -14.13 -9.56 -3.53
CA PRO A 130 -14.93 -9.83 -2.33
C PRO A 130 -15.04 -11.31 -1.95
N ASP A 131 -14.95 -12.22 -2.92
CA ASP A 131 -14.95 -13.67 -2.70
C ASP A 131 -13.53 -14.24 -2.40
N GLY A 132 -12.51 -13.38 -2.39
CA GLY A 132 -11.12 -13.72 -2.08
C GLY A 132 -10.40 -14.57 -3.14
N LYS A 133 -10.95 -14.68 -4.35
CA LYS A 133 -10.39 -15.58 -5.39
C LYS A 133 -9.48 -14.86 -6.40
N TRP A 134 -9.71 -13.58 -6.65
CA TRP A 134 -9.04 -12.81 -7.69
C TRP A 134 -8.40 -11.55 -7.15
N VAL A 135 -7.31 -11.13 -7.75
CA VAL A 135 -6.61 -9.89 -7.44
C VAL A 135 -6.50 -9.06 -8.71
N LEU A 136 -7.07 -7.85 -8.71
CA LEU A 136 -6.75 -6.82 -9.69
C LEU A 136 -5.47 -6.11 -9.25
N PHE A 137 -4.68 -5.63 -10.20
CA PHE A 137 -3.49 -4.83 -9.89
C PHE A 137 -3.06 -4.00 -11.10
N VAL A 138 -2.36 -2.92 -10.84
CA VAL A 138 -1.65 -2.18 -11.88
C VAL A 138 -0.30 -2.83 -12.08
N HIS A 139 0.07 -3.06 -13.33
CA HIS A 139 1.36 -3.64 -13.71
C HIS A 139 2.05 -2.73 -14.71
N THR A 140 3.34 -2.46 -14.48
CA THR A 140 4.18 -1.71 -15.42
C THR A 140 5.34 -2.56 -15.92
N TYR A 141 5.57 -2.52 -17.21
CA TYR A 141 6.71 -3.12 -17.87
C TYR A 141 7.09 -2.30 -19.11
N GLU A 142 8.38 -1.98 -19.27
CA GLU A 142 8.89 -1.14 -20.38
C GLU A 142 8.11 0.19 -20.53
N ASP A 143 7.90 0.88 -19.39
CA ASP A 143 7.16 2.15 -19.30
C ASP A 143 5.70 2.09 -19.80
N GLN A 144 5.10 0.91 -19.85
CA GLN A 144 3.69 0.72 -20.16
C GLN A 144 2.94 0.17 -18.96
N ASP A 145 1.90 0.88 -18.56
CA ASP A 145 0.99 0.44 -17.52
C ASP A 145 -0.18 -0.36 -18.11
N VAL A 146 -0.62 -1.36 -17.38
CA VAL A 146 -1.83 -2.13 -17.68
C VAL A 146 -2.57 -2.44 -16.41
N LEU A 147 -3.87 -2.65 -16.49
CA LEU A 147 -4.63 -3.30 -15.46
C LEU A 147 -4.59 -4.80 -15.70
N GLY A 148 -4.02 -5.53 -14.75
CA GLY A 148 -3.92 -6.98 -14.78
C GLY A 148 -4.79 -7.64 -13.71
N PHE A 149 -4.97 -8.94 -13.82
CA PHE A 149 -5.57 -9.75 -12.78
C PHE A 149 -4.89 -11.12 -12.67
N VAL A 150 -4.97 -11.71 -11.50
CA VAL A 150 -4.41 -13.03 -11.18
C VAL A 150 -5.28 -13.72 -10.14
N ASP A 151 -5.25 -15.06 -10.10
CA ASP A 151 -5.87 -15.80 -9.00
C ASP A 151 -5.11 -15.51 -7.68
N ALA A 152 -5.88 -15.39 -6.58
CA ALA A 152 -5.33 -14.94 -5.30
C ALA A 152 -4.35 -15.93 -4.64
N VAL A 153 -4.21 -17.15 -5.17
CA VAL A 153 -3.26 -18.16 -4.67
C VAL A 153 -2.04 -18.35 -5.57
N GLY A 154 -2.01 -17.72 -6.76
CA GLY A 154 -0.86 -17.74 -7.67
C GLY A 154 -0.70 -19.04 -8.46
N ASN A 155 -1.77 -19.79 -8.69
CA ASN A 155 -1.74 -21.02 -9.49
C ASN A 155 -1.80 -20.76 -11.00
N LEU A 156 -2.36 -19.62 -11.38
CA LEU A 156 -2.51 -19.19 -12.77
C LEU A 156 -1.49 -18.11 -13.12
N TRP A 157 -1.16 -18.02 -14.40
CA TRP A 157 -0.36 -16.89 -14.89
C TRP A 157 -1.21 -15.62 -14.91
N PRO A 158 -0.67 -14.45 -14.53
CA PRO A 158 -1.41 -13.18 -14.61
C PRO A 158 -1.86 -12.87 -16.05
N GLU A 159 -3.05 -12.34 -16.16
CA GLU A 159 -3.61 -11.92 -17.44
C GLU A 159 -3.83 -10.40 -17.49
N LYS A 160 -3.67 -9.83 -18.68
CA LYS A 160 -3.97 -8.43 -18.96
C LYS A 160 -5.49 -8.28 -19.10
N LEU A 161 -6.08 -7.38 -18.33
CA LEU A 161 -7.50 -7.09 -18.36
C LEU A 161 -7.81 -5.85 -19.19
N VAL A 162 -7.05 -4.75 -18.97
CA VAL A 162 -7.23 -3.47 -19.66
C VAL A 162 -5.86 -2.91 -20.05
N SER A 163 -5.80 -2.29 -21.23
CA SER A 163 -4.64 -1.54 -21.71
C SER A 163 -5.10 -0.45 -22.69
N GLY A 164 -4.23 0.52 -22.98
CA GLY A 164 -4.48 1.57 -23.95
C GLY A 164 -4.41 2.98 -23.38
N ALA A 165 -4.49 3.16 -22.07
CA ALA A 165 -4.10 4.40 -21.40
C ALA A 165 -2.62 4.33 -20.98
N ASP A 166 -2.00 5.49 -20.76
CA ASP A 166 -0.63 5.56 -20.30
C ASP A 166 -0.50 5.19 -18.82
N PHE A 167 -1.55 5.48 -18.01
CA PHE A 167 -1.54 5.26 -16.56
C PHE A 167 -2.86 4.69 -16.07
N TYR A 168 -2.74 3.84 -15.03
CA TYR A 168 -3.85 3.24 -14.30
C TYR A 168 -3.66 3.43 -12.80
N MET A 169 -4.74 3.63 -12.05
CA MET A 169 -4.69 3.83 -10.61
C MET A 169 -5.94 3.28 -9.90
N GLN A 170 -5.76 2.79 -8.68
CA GLN A 170 -6.83 2.45 -7.73
C GLN A 170 -7.93 1.54 -8.29
N PRO A 171 -7.61 0.38 -8.87
CA PRO A 171 -8.63 -0.57 -9.28
C PRO A 171 -9.42 -1.05 -8.06
N VAL A 172 -10.74 -1.12 -8.19
CA VAL A 172 -11.62 -1.57 -7.11
C VAL A 172 -12.70 -2.52 -7.63
N TRP A 173 -13.12 -3.43 -6.80
CA TRP A 173 -14.27 -4.29 -7.05
C TRP A 173 -15.56 -3.65 -6.52
N SER A 174 -16.66 -3.86 -7.22
CA SER A 174 -17.97 -3.62 -6.60
C SER A 174 -18.16 -4.57 -5.41
N PRO A 175 -18.97 -4.21 -4.40
CA PRO A 175 -19.16 -5.03 -3.20
C PRO A 175 -19.64 -6.47 -3.46
N LYS A 176 -20.31 -6.69 -4.59
CA LYS A 176 -20.79 -8.03 -5.02
C LYS A 176 -19.85 -8.72 -6.01
N GLY A 177 -18.69 -8.16 -6.33
CA GLY A 177 -17.72 -8.71 -7.27
C GLY A 177 -18.17 -8.77 -8.74
N LYS A 178 -19.26 -8.07 -9.12
CA LYS A 178 -19.84 -8.14 -10.47
C LYS A 178 -19.35 -7.06 -11.43
N ALA A 179 -18.67 -6.06 -10.92
CA ALA A 179 -18.09 -4.97 -11.68
C ALA A 179 -16.77 -4.53 -11.04
N ILE A 180 -15.96 -3.88 -11.84
CA ILE A 180 -14.72 -3.22 -11.43
C ILE A 180 -14.77 -1.77 -11.88
N ALA A 181 -14.04 -0.91 -11.19
CA ALA A 181 -13.80 0.47 -11.58
C ALA A 181 -12.32 0.80 -11.36
N TRP A 182 -11.79 1.72 -12.12
CA TRP A 182 -10.41 2.21 -12.00
C TRP A 182 -10.32 3.63 -12.52
N VAL A 183 -9.26 4.34 -12.18
CA VAL A 183 -8.91 5.64 -12.75
C VAL A 183 -7.81 5.44 -13.77
N GLU A 184 -7.96 6.09 -14.94
CA GLU A 184 -6.93 6.09 -16.02
C GLU A 184 -6.76 7.48 -16.61
N TRP A 185 -5.58 7.77 -17.16
CA TRP A 185 -5.30 9.01 -17.89
C TRP A 185 -4.14 8.82 -18.87
N ASP A 186 -3.95 9.81 -19.74
CA ASP A 186 -2.90 9.84 -20.75
C ASP A 186 -2.08 11.11 -20.63
N HIS A 187 -0.80 11.05 -21.04
CA HIS A 187 0.01 12.24 -21.23
C HIS A 187 -0.67 13.23 -22.18
N PRO A 188 -0.50 14.56 -22.00
CA PRO A 188 0.31 15.22 -20.97
C PRO A 188 -0.41 15.49 -19.66
N ASN A 189 -1.61 14.90 -19.46
CA ASN A 189 -2.40 15.13 -18.25
C ASN A 189 -1.73 14.49 -17.01
N MET A 190 -2.01 15.11 -15.88
CA MET A 190 -1.68 14.57 -14.57
C MET A 190 -2.95 13.99 -13.92
N PRO A 191 -2.84 13.15 -12.88
CA PRO A 191 -4.02 12.52 -12.27
C PRO A 191 -5.05 13.51 -11.70
N TRP A 192 -4.71 14.77 -11.53
CA TRP A 192 -5.60 15.84 -11.08
C TRP A 192 -6.16 16.73 -12.20
N ASP A 193 -5.77 16.52 -13.45
CA ASP A 193 -6.17 17.37 -14.59
C ASP A 193 -7.22 16.69 -15.47
N GLY A 194 -6.93 15.51 -16.00
CA GLY A 194 -7.72 14.88 -17.05
C GLY A 194 -7.81 13.37 -16.91
N THR A 195 -8.42 12.89 -15.84
CA THR A 195 -8.66 11.46 -15.60
C THR A 195 -10.02 11.01 -16.13
N ARG A 196 -10.10 9.72 -16.44
CA ARG A 196 -11.35 8.99 -16.76
C ARG A 196 -11.59 7.91 -15.71
N LEU A 197 -12.87 7.64 -15.45
CA LEU A 197 -13.34 6.54 -14.60
C LEU A 197 -14.00 5.51 -15.51
#